data_d22a29bb85d2ac11dc202998f6674555
#
_entry.id   d22a29bb85d2ac11dc202998f6674555
#
_cell.length_a   1.000
_cell.length_b   1.000
_cell.length_c   1.000
_cell.angle_alpha   90.00
_cell.angle_beta   90.00
_cell.angle_gamma   90.00
#
_symmetry.space_group_name_H-M   'P 1'
#
loop_
_entity.id
_entity.type
_entity.pdbx_description
1 polymer ?
#
loop_
_entity_poly.entity_id
_entity_poly.type
_entity_poly.pdbx_seq_one_letter_code
_entity_poly.pdbx_strand_id
1 'polypeptide(L)'
;TELQKLYNNDGINDIPSYVLRLVKKMLETWESIFLIYSHNRDYVSACTLCRNIIDNLATIYHIYMNSNEDEKVFKHYLYVLDGILCRYKDYPDYNQIVNNGRIKEDEFIALVAQVRDTNKSDMIAKEFIIKELKRSPLYNNDKIVNQIIENANWKYKSLKPLLNPKEKNQFTWNSLYKMVDSNPSFSTYASYLSVFVHGLSISNCDLDKSEEL
;
A
#
# COMPACT_ATOMS: atom_id res chain seq x y z
N THR A 1 2.66 -24.47 -0.01
CA THR A 1 1.42 -24.88 -0.71
C THR A 1 1.72 -25.08 -2.20
N GLU A 2 0.90 -25.87 -2.92
CA GLU A 2 1.04 -26.05 -4.38
C GLU A 2 0.92 -24.72 -5.14
N LEU A 3 0.05 -23.81 -4.69
CA LEU A 3 -0.05 -22.46 -5.23
C LEU A 3 1.26 -21.68 -5.16
N GLN A 4 2.04 -21.82 -4.09
CA GLN A 4 3.34 -21.15 -3.98
C GLN A 4 4.37 -21.67 -4.98
N LYS A 5 4.25 -22.94 -5.42
CA LYS A 5 5.13 -23.50 -6.46
C LYS A 5 4.79 -22.99 -7.85
N LEU A 6 3.50 -22.72 -8.11
CA LEU A 6 2.99 -22.21 -9.39
C LEU A 6 3.25 -20.71 -9.57
N TYR A 7 3.22 -19.94 -8.48
CA TYR A 7 3.32 -18.48 -8.47
C TYR A 7 4.50 -18.02 -7.61
N ASN A 8 5.71 -18.32 -8.05
CA ASN A 8 6.94 -17.98 -7.34
C ASN A 8 7.82 -16.96 -8.09
N ASN A 9 7.21 -16.13 -8.93
CA ASN A 9 7.92 -15.11 -9.68
C ASN A 9 7.89 -13.78 -8.90
N ASP A 10 9.05 -13.18 -8.69
CA ASP A 10 9.20 -11.89 -8.01
C ASP A 10 9.04 -10.68 -8.95
N GLY A 11 8.76 -10.93 -10.22
CA GLY A 11 8.57 -9.89 -11.23
C GLY A 11 7.33 -9.02 -10.92
N ILE A 12 7.47 -7.71 -11.11
CA ILE A 12 6.38 -6.74 -10.96
C ILE A 12 5.24 -7.03 -11.95
N ASN A 13 5.57 -7.59 -13.11
CA ASN A 13 4.64 -7.92 -14.19
C ASN A 13 3.85 -9.22 -13.95
N ASP A 14 4.22 -10.04 -12.99
CA ASP A 14 3.48 -11.24 -12.62
C ASP A 14 2.42 -10.92 -11.56
N ILE A 15 1.29 -10.42 -12.03
CA ILE A 15 0.17 -10.01 -11.18
C ILE A 15 -0.34 -11.15 -10.29
N PRO A 16 -0.56 -12.40 -10.78
CA PRO A 16 -1.00 -13.50 -9.92
C PRO A 16 -0.04 -13.76 -8.76
N SER A 17 1.25 -13.83 -9.02
CA SER A 17 2.27 -14.00 -7.97
C SER A 17 2.29 -12.82 -6.99
N TYR A 18 2.10 -11.59 -7.49
CA TYR A 18 2.03 -10.40 -6.66
C TYR A 18 0.81 -10.43 -5.71
N VAL A 19 -0.37 -10.76 -6.22
CA VAL A 19 -1.60 -10.89 -5.40
C VAL A 19 -1.45 -11.98 -4.35
N LEU A 20 -0.87 -13.12 -4.72
CA LEU A 20 -0.63 -14.21 -3.77
C LEU A 20 0.29 -13.78 -2.62
N ARG A 21 1.32 -12.97 -2.91
CA ARG A 21 2.19 -12.39 -1.86
C ARG A 21 1.44 -11.43 -0.93
N LEU A 22 0.55 -10.60 -1.48
CA LEU A 22 -0.31 -9.73 -0.67
C LEU A 22 -1.21 -10.54 0.27
N VAL A 23 -1.86 -11.58 -0.24
CA VAL A 23 -2.72 -12.47 0.57
C VAL A 23 -1.88 -13.19 1.64
N LYS A 24 -0.72 -13.72 1.27
CA LYS A 24 0.20 -14.34 2.25
C LYS A 24 0.57 -13.38 3.37
N LYS A 25 0.95 -12.14 3.02
CA LYS A 25 1.27 -11.11 4.01
C LYS A 25 0.08 -10.79 4.93
N MET A 26 -1.14 -10.77 4.40
CA MET A 26 -2.35 -10.59 5.23
C MET A 26 -2.53 -11.73 6.22
N LEU A 27 -2.29 -12.99 5.82
CA LEU A 27 -2.37 -14.16 6.71
C LEU A 27 -1.30 -14.08 7.80
N GLU A 28 -0.06 -13.76 7.45
CA GLU A 28 1.05 -13.55 8.41
C GLU A 28 0.73 -12.40 9.39
N THR A 29 0.09 -11.34 8.91
CA THR A 29 -0.39 -10.24 9.77
C THR A 29 -1.48 -10.71 10.72
N TRP A 30 -2.40 -11.55 10.25
CA TRP A 30 -3.45 -12.15 11.09
C TRP A 30 -2.87 -13.02 12.20
N GLU A 31 -1.89 -13.86 11.89
CA GLU A 31 -1.16 -14.65 12.90
C GLU A 31 -0.48 -13.75 13.94
N SER A 32 0.12 -12.64 13.48
CA SER A 32 0.75 -11.66 14.37
C SER A 32 -0.27 -10.99 15.31
N ILE A 33 -1.46 -10.65 14.82
CA ILE A 33 -2.56 -10.12 15.65
C ILE A 33 -2.91 -11.10 16.76
N PHE A 34 -3.08 -12.37 16.42
CA PHE A 34 -3.40 -13.41 17.38
C PHE A 34 -2.33 -13.52 18.47
N LEU A 35 -1.06 -13.55 18.09
CA LEU A 35 0.07 -13.63 19.02
C LEU A 35 0.15 -12.42 19.94
N ILE A 36 0.07 -11.21 19.38
CA ILE A 36 0.14 -9.95 20.13
C ILE A 36 -1.01 -9.85 21.13
N TYR A 37 -2.23 -10.15 20.69
CA TYR A 37 -3.39 -10.09 21.55
C TYR A 37 -3.41 -11.16 22.63
N SER A 38 -3.11 -12.41 22.29
CA SER A 38 -3.20 -13.54 23.23
C SER A 38 -2.09 -13.56 24.27
N HIS A 39 -0.86 -13.14 23.91
CA HIS A 39 0.30 -13.21 24.80
C HIS A 39 0.55 -11.87 25.52
N ASN A 40 0.51 -10.78 24.78
CA ASN A 40 0.89 -9.46 25.32
C ASN A 40 -0.30 -8.61 25.77
N ARG A 41 -1.52 -9.03 25.41
CA ARG A 41 -2.75 -8.20 25.63
C ARG A 41 -2.65 -6.81 25.02
N ASP A 42 -1.79 -6.61 24.01
CA ASP A 42 -1.61 -5.32 23.36
C ASP A 42 -2.72 -5.10 22.32
N TYR A 43 -3.81 -4.53 22.82
CA TYR A 43 -4.99 -4.19 22.03
C TYR A 43 -4.71 -3.13 20.95
N VAL A 44 -3.88 -2.13 21.27
CA VAL A 44 -3.57 -1.02 20.35
C VAL A 44 -2.84 -1.50 19.11
N SER A 45 -1.78 -2.30 19.30
CA SER A 45 -1.04 -2.89 18.18
C SER A 45 -1.91 -3.86 17.38
N ALA A 46 -2.74 -4.68 18.05
CA ALA A 46 -3.67 -5.58 17.38
C ALA A 46 -4.67 -4.81 16.50
N CYS A 47 -5.28 -3.74 16.99
CA CYS A 47 -6.18 -2.87 16.22
C CYS A 47 -5.49 -2.20 15.03
N THR A 48 -4.25 -1.76 15.19
CA THR A 48 -3.44 -1.19 14.11
C THR A 48 -3.20 -2.21 13.00
N LEU A 49 -2.85 -3.44 13.34
CA LEU A 49 -2.67 -4.52 12.37
C LEU A 49 -3.99 -4.93 11.71
N CYS A 50 -5.11 -4.97 12.43
CA CYS A 50 -6.44 -5.19 11.86
C CYS A 50 -6.77 -4.15 10.79
N ARG A 51 -6.44 -2.88 11.06
CA ARG A 51 -6.62 -1.80 10.09
C ARG A 51 -5.81 -2.05 8.82
N ASN A 52 -4.56 -2.50 8.94
CA ASN A 52 -3.71 -2.84 7.80
C ASN A 52 -4.33 -3.95 6.93
N ILE A 53 -4.92 -4.99 7.54
CA ILE A 53 -5.64 -6.05 6.79
C ILE A 53 -6.81 -5.47 6.01
N ILE A 54 -7.62 -4.60 6.61
CA ILE A 54 -8.77 -3.98 5.96
C ILE A 54 -8.34 -3.13 4.77
N ASP A 55 -7.28 -2.35 4.89
CA ASP A 55 -6.73 -1.53 3.81
C ASP A 55 -6.22 -2.40 2.65
N ASN A 56 -5.51 -3.48 2.95
CA ASN A 56 -5.05 -4.43 1.94
C ASN A 56 -6.22 -5.14 1.24
N LEU A 57 -7.27 -5.54 1.98
CA LEU A 57 -8.47 -6.15 1.41
C LEU A 57 -9.18 -5.18 0.46
N ALA A 58 -9.36 -3.91 0.85
CA ALA A 58 -9.97 -2.89 0.00
C ALA A 58 -9.13 -2.63 -1.25
N THR A 59 -7.80 -2.64 -1.13
CA THR A 59 -6.88 -2.50 -2.26
C THR A 59 -7.00 -3.68 -3.23
N ILE A 60 -6.98 -4.92 -2.71
CA ILE A 60 -7.12 -6.14 -3.53
C ILE A 60 -8.45 -6.11 -4.26
N TYR A 61 -9.54 -5.80 -3.56
CA TYR A 61 -10.86 -5.73 -4.16
C TYR A 61 -10.91 -4.70 -5.29
N HIS A 62 -10.47 -3.47 -5.04
CA HIS A 62 -10.54 -2.37 -6.00
C HIS A 62 -9.69 -2.61 -7.26
N ILE A 63 -8.48 -3.17 -7.10
CA ILE A 63 -7.55 -3.35 -8.22
C ILE A 63 -7.82 -4.65 -8.97
N TYR A 64 -7.98 -5.76 -8.24
CA TYR A 64 -7.91 -7.09 -8.85
C TYR A 64 -9.24 -7.80 -8.99
N MET A 65 -10.26 -7.41 -8.21
CA MET A 65 -11.58 -8.06 -8.24
C MET A 65 -12.64 -7.21 -8.94
N ASN A 66 -12.60 -5.89 -8.78
CA ASN A 66 -13.59 -4.96 -9.30
C ASN A 66 -13.10 -4.17 -10.53
N SER A 67 -12.25 -4.77 -11.35
CA SER A 67 -11.68 -4.17 -12.56
C SER A 67 -11.71 -5.18 -13.71
N ASN A 68 -11.89 -4.72 -14.95
CA ASN A 68 -11.62 -5.54 -16.12
C ASN A 68 -10.11 -5.75 -16.28
N GLU A 69 -9.67 -6.63 -17.21
CA GLU A 69 -8.26 -7.02 -17.33
C GLU A 69 -7.35 -5.83 -17.62
N ASP A 70 -7.73 -4.92 -18.53
CA ASP A 70 -6.91 -3.75 -18.86
C ASP A 70 -6.79 -2.79 -17.67
N GLU A 71 -7.91 -2.54 -16.97
CA GLU A 71 -7.91 -1.71 -15.78
C GLU A 71 -7.12 -2.34 -14.62
N LYS A 72 -7.21 -3.65 -14.45
CA LYS A 72 -6.45 -4.41 -13.45
C LYS A 72 -4.97 -4.20 -13.64
N VAL A 73 -4.46 -4.40 -14.85
CA VAL A 73 -3.05 -4.20 -15.20
C VAL A 73 -2.64 -2.75 -14.98
N PHE A 74 -3.45 -1.80 -15.44
CA PHE A 74 -3.17 -0.37 -15.32
C PHE A 74 -3.14 0.10 -13.86
N LYS A 75 -4.14 -0.28 -13.07
CA LYS A 75 -4.19 0.03 -11.62
C LYS A 75 -3.08 -0.67 -10.85
N HIS A 76 -2.71 -1.89 -11.21
CA HIS A 76 -1.60 -2.62 -10.59
C HIS A 76 -0.29 -1.85 -10.75
N TYR A 77 0.04 -1.43 -11.96
CA TYR A 77 1.25 -0.63 -12.20
C TYR A 77 1.23 0.72 -11.48
N LEU A 78 0.07 1.40 -11.44
CA LEU A 78 -0.07 2.63 -10.66
C LEU A 78 0.11 2.38 -9.15
N TYR A 79 -0.40 1.28 -8.62
CA TYR A 79 -0.25 0.92 -7.21
C TYR A 79 1.21 0.65 -6.82
N VAL A 80 1.93 -0.09 -7.67
CA VAL A 80 3.36 -0.33 -7.46
C VAL A 80 4.16 0.97 -7.58
N LEU A 81 3.81 1.82 -8.56
CA LEU A 81 4.43 3.13 -8.74
C LEU A 81 4.22 4.05 -7.52
N ASP A 82 3.01 4.07 -6.95
CA ASP A 82 2.71 4.83 -5.73
C ASP A 82 3.60 4.41 -4.57
N GLY A 83 3.79 3.10 -4.37
CA GLY A 83 4.72 2.57 -3.37
C GLY A 83 6.17 3.00 -3.59
N ILE A 84 6.64 3.02 -4.84
CA ILE A 84 7.98 3.50 -5.18
C ILE A 84 8.09 5.01 -4.89
N LEU A 85 7.12 5.81 -5.34
CA LEU A 85 7.14 7.26 -5.15
C LEU A 85 7.05 7.66 -3.67
N CYS A 86 6.28 6.92 -2.85
CA CYS A 86 6.24 7.13 -1.42
C CYS A 86 7.61 6.91 -0.78
N ARG A 87 8.30 5.82 -1.13
CA ARG A 87 9.68 5.59 -0.64
C ARG A 87 10.64 6.70 -1.04
N TYR A 88 10.54 7.18 -2.27
CA TYR A 88 11.41 8.26 -2.76
C TYR A 88 11.29 9.57 -1.99
N LYS A 89 10.10 9.90 -1.47
CA LYS A 89 9.89 11.12 -0.67
C LYS A 89 10.61 11.06 0.67
N ASP A 90 10.75 9.87 1.22
CA ASP A 90 11.28 9.64 2.56
C ASP A 90 12.77 9.31 2.57
N TYR A 91 13.36 9.00 1.39
CA TYR A 91 14.80 8.77 1.30
C TYR A 91 15.55 10.11 1.22
N PRO A 92 16.40 10.41 2.21
CA PRO A 92 17.34 11.51 2.06
C PRO A 92 18.28 11.23 0.89
N ASP A 93 18.76 12.28 0.25
CA ASP A 93 19.89 12.15 -0.69
C ASP A 93 21.04 11.45 0.06
N TYR A 94 21.37 10.22 -0.39
CA TYR A 94 22.40 9.39 0.26
C TYR A 94 23.77 10.10 0.33
N ASN A 95 24.01 11.11 -0.52
CA ASN A 95 25.20 11.96 -0.46
C ASN A 95 25.19 12.92 0.74
N GLN A 96 24.04 13.13 1.35
CA GLN A 96 23.88 14.02 2.53
C GLN A 96 23.77 13.24 3.85
N ILE A 97 23.76 11.90 3.79
CA ILE A 97 23.72 11.06 4.99
C ILE A 97 25.09 11.12 5.68
N VAL A 98 25.12 11.62 6.91
CA VAL A 98 26.34 11.74 7.71
C VAL A 98 26.27 10.79 8.91
N ASN A 99 27.35 10.03 9.14
CA ASN A 99 27.47 9.23 10.36
C ASN A 99 27.63 10.17 11.57
N ASN A 100 26.69 10.10 12.49
CA ASN A 100 26.72 10.89 13.73
C ASN A 100 27.46 10.19 14.89
N GLY A 101 28.22 9.13 14.59
CA GLY A 101 28.99 8.37 15.55
C GLY A 101 28.20 7.35 16.40
N ARG A 102 26.89 7.17 16.13
CA ARG A 102 26.05 6.16 16.82
C ARG A 102 26.20 4.75 16.24
N ILE A 103 26.70 4.66 15.02
CA ILE A 103 26.89 3.42 14.27
C ILE A 103 28.36 3.31 13.90
N LYS A 104 28.93 2.11 13.92
CA LYS A 104 30.30 1.89 13.47
C LYS A 104 30.46 2.26 11.99
N GLU A 105 31.63 2.73 11.61
CA GLU A 105 31.87 3.26 10.27
C GLU A 105 31.61 2.23 9.16
N ASP A 106 32.03 0.99 9.36
CA ASP A 106 31.81 -0.13 8.44
C ASP A 106 30.31 -0.48 8.28
N GLU A 107 29.57 -0.50 9.37
CA GLU A 107 28.11 -0.69 9.36
C GLU A 107 27.40 0.48 8.68
N PHE A 108 27.86 1.71 8.91
CA PHE A 108 27.32 2.90 8.27
C PHE A 108 27.55 2.89 6.76
N ILE A 109 28.76 2.56 6.29
CA ILE A 109 29.08 2.43 4.86
C ILE A 109 28.20 1.37 4.21
N ALA A 110 28.00 0.22 4.87
CA ALA A 110 27.13 -0.84 4.38
C ALA A 110 25.67 -0.39 4.25
N LEU A 111 25.15 0.36 5.24
CA LEU A 111 23.81 0.93 5.23
C LEU A 111 23.62 1.92 4.07
N VAL A 112 24.55 2.84 3.87
CA VAL A 112 24.51 3.82 2.76
C VAL A 112 24.56 3.11 1.41
N ALA A 113 25.38 2.07 1.26
CA ALA A 113 25.44 1.26 0.05
C ALA A 113 24.08 0.57 -0.22
N GLN A 114 23.44 0.00 0.79
CA GLN A 114 22.13 -0.63 0.66
C GLN A 114 21.05 0.37 0.24
N VAL A 115 21.02 1.58 0.82
CA VAL A 115 20.08 2.64 0.43
C VAL A 115 20.28 3.04 -1.03
N ARG A 116 21.54 3.22 -1.45
CA ARG A 116 21.89 3.57 -2.84
C ARG A 116 21.42 2.49 -3.83
N ASP A 117 21.66 1.22 -3.52
CA ASP A 117 21.31 0.11 -4.41
C ASP A 117 19.78 -0.07 -4.48
N THR A 118 19.07 0.15 -3.37
CA THR A 118 17.60 0.18 -3.36
C THR A 118 17.07 1.31 -4.23
N ASN A 119 17.61 2.52 -4.10
CA ASN A 119 17.22 3.67 -4.92
C ASN A 119 17.43 3.42 -6.41
N LYS A 120 18.56 2.82 -6.78
CA LYS A 120 18.85 2.46 -8.18
C LYS A 120 17.84 1.44 -8.71
N SER A 121 17.53 0.42 -7.94
CA SER A 121 16.51 -0.58 -8.29
C SER A 121 15.13 0.03 -8.47
N ASP A 122 14.73 0.93 -7.56
CA ASP A 122 13.45 1.64 -7.64
C ASP A 122 13.38 2.57 -8.86
N MET A 123 14.49 3.22 -9.26
CA MET A 123 14.53 4.02 -10.48
C MET A 123 14.28 3.17 -11.72
N ILE A 124 14.95 2.02 -11.85
CA ILE A 124 14.76 1.09 -12.96
C ILE A 124 13.31 0.59 -13.00
N ALA A 125 12.75 0.20 -11.84
CA ALA A 125 11.38 -0.24 -11.74
C ALA A 125 10.39 0.87 -12.14
N LYS A 126 10.61 2.10 -11.72
CA LYS A 126 9.80 3.27 -12.08
C LYS A 126 9.78 3.50 -13.60
N GLU A 127 10.95 3.49 -14.23
CA GLU A 127 11.04 3.67 -15.69
C GLU A 127 10.32 2.56 -16.45
N PHE A 128 10.50 1.31 -16.02
CA PHE A 128 9.78 0.17 -16.57
C PHE A 128 8.27 0.34 -16.44
N ILE A 129 7.76 0.66 -15.24
CA ILE A 129 6.33 0.84 -14.98
C ILE A 129 5.74 1.96 -15.83
N ILE A 130 6.40 3.11 -15.91
CA ILE A 130 5.93 4.23 -16.75
C ILE A 130 5.84 3.82 -18.22
N LYS A 131 6.80 3.03 -18.69
CA LYS A 131 6.78 2.51 -20.05
C LYS A 131 5.61 1.57 -20.29
N GLU A 132 5.33 0.65 -19.37
CA GLU A 132 4.19 -0.27 -19.46
C GLU A 132 2.84 0.45 -19.36
N LEU A 133 2.71 1.46 -18.48
CA LEU A 133 1.52 2.31 -18.40
C LEU A 133 1.23 3.03 -19.74
N LYS A 134 2.28 3.53 -20.40
CA LYS A 134 2.16 4.18 -21.72
C LYS A 134 1.89 3.21 -22.88
N ARG A 135 2.12 1.93 -22.69
CA ARG A 135 1.77 0.86 -23.65
C ARG A 135 0.36 0.32 -23.47
N SER A 136 -0.26 0.63 -22.33
CA SER A 136 -1.61 0.16 -22.01
C SER A 136 -2.61 0.64 -23.05
N PRO A 137 -3.62 -0.19 -23.44
CA PRO A 137 -4.74 0.24 -24.27
C PRO A 137 -5.53 1.40 -23.67
N LEU A 138 -5.43 1.61 -22.36
CA LEU A 138 -6.08 2.72 -21.65
C LEU A 138 -5.33 4.05 -21.77
N TYR A 139 -4.09 4.03 -22.26
CA TYR A 139 -3.31 5.24 -22.46
C TYR A 139 -3.65 5.91 -23.79
N ASN A 140 -4.14 7.15 -23.72
CA ASN A 140 -4.53 7.94 -24.90
C ASN A 140 -3.80 9.28 -24.99
N ASN A 141 -2.74 9.48 -24.22
CA ASN A 141 -1.99 10.74 -24.10
C ASN A 141 -2.84 11.95 -23.66
N ASP A 142 -3.98 11.71 -23.03
CA ASP A 142 -4.85 12.77 -22.51
C ASP A 142 -4.25 13.35 -21.23
N LYS A 143 -4.51 14.64 -20.97
CA LYS A 143 -4.04 15.35 -19.77
C LYS A 143 -4.42 14.64 -18.47
N ILE A 144 -5.64 14.07 -18.41
CA ILE A 144 -6.13 13.38 -17.21
C ILE A 144 -5.34 12.11 -16.98
N VAL A 145 -5.12 11.29 -18.02
CA VAL A 145 -4.36 10.04 -17.91
C VAL A 145 -2.91 10.31 -17.54
N ASN A 146 -2.30 11.36 -18.12
CA ASN A 146 -0.96 11.78 -17.73
C ASN A 146 -0.89 12.20 -16.26
N GLN A 147 -1.84 12.98 -15.76
CA GLN A 147 -1.92 13.35 -14.33
C GLN A 147 -2.12 12.16 -13.42
N ILE A 148 -2.91 11.16 -13.82
CA ILE A 148 -3.09 9.91 -13.07
C ILE A 148 -1.76 9.17 -12.97
N ILE A 149 -1.00 9.08 -14.04
CA ILE A 149 0.33 8.41 -14.05
C ILE A 149 1.34 9.20 -13.22
N GLU A 150 1.44 10.52 -13.41
CA GLU A 150 2.36 11.39 -12.67
C GLU A 150 2.16 11.32 -11.15
N ASN A 151 0.90 11.24 -10.71
CA ASN A 151 0.54 11.14 -9.30
C ASN A 151 0.40 9.69 -8.82
N ALA A 152 0.70 8.69 -9.66
CA ALA A 152 0.49 7.28 -9.39
C ALA A 152 -0.88 6.97 -8.77
N ASN A 153 -1.93 7.65 -9.26
CA ASN A 153 -3.26 7.62 -8.67
C ASN A 153 -4.01 6.32 -9.04
N TRP A 154 -3.68 5.21 -8.38
CA TRP A 154 -4.37 3.92 -8.57
C TRP A 154 -5.83 3.90 -8.09
N LYS A 155 -6.23 4.92 -7.29
CA LYS A 155 -7.61 5.10 -6.80
C LYS A 155 -8.43 6.03 -7.70
N TYR A 156 -8.05 6.22 -8.96
CA TYR A 156 -8.80 7.09 -9.87
C TYR A 156 -10.24 6.60 -10.07
N LYS A 157 -11.16 7.54 -10.27
CA LYS A 157 -12.57 7.28 -10.56
C LYS A 157 -12.85 7.12 -12.05
N SER A 158 -12.15 7.90 -12.87
CA SER A 158 -12.36 7.94 -14.31
C SER A 158 -11.10 8.33 -15.06
N LEU A 159 -10.90 7.73 -16.23
CA LEU A 159 -9.89 8.14 -17.21
C LEU A 159 -10.38 9.27 -18.12
N LYS A 160 -11.63 9.70 -17.96
CA LYS A 160 -12.26 10.82 -18.68
C LYS A 160 -12.56 11.97 -17.72
N PRO A 161 -12.79 13.19 -18.24
CA PRO A 161 -13.23 14.31 -17.42
C PRO A 161 -14.46 13.95 -16.59
N LEU A 162 -14.44 14.31 -15.30
CA LEU A 162 -15.61 14.18 -14.45
C LEU A 162 -16.67 15.22 -14.83
N LEU A 163 -17.94 14.86 -14.69
CA LEU A 163 -19.06 15.79 -14.94
C LEU A 163 -18.99 17.02 -14.04
N ASN A 164 -18.51 16.84 -12.80
CA ASN A 164 -18.28 17.93 -11.87
C ASN A 164 -16.77 18.24 -11.77
N PRO A 165 -16.29 19.37 -12.32
CA PRO A 165 -14.86 19.72 -12.30
C PRO A 165 -14.28 19.96 -10.89
N LYS A 166 -15.14 20.21 -9.89
CA LYS A 166 -14.73 20.38 -8.49
C LYS A 166 -14.53 19.07 -7.75
N GLU A 167 -14.99 17.97 -8.31
CA GLU A 167 -14.86 16.65 -7.73
C GLU A 167 -13.43 16.12 -7.93
N LYS A 168 -12.84 15.58 -6.85
CA LYS A 168 -11.53 14.92 -6.95
C LYS A 168 -11.67 13.60 -7.71
N ASN A 169 -10.83 13.40 -8.72
CA ASN A 169 -10.75 12.16 -9.50
C ASN A 169 -10.00 11.07 -8.71
N GLN A 170 -10.46 10.84 -7.48
CA GLN A 170 -9.87 9.83 -6.60
C GLN A 170 -10.91 9.31 -5.62
N PHE A 171 -10.98 8.00 -5.43
CA PHE A 171 -11.75 7.39 -4.36
C PHE A 171 -11.10 7.66 -3.00
N THR A 172 -11.92 7.93 -2.00
CA THR A 172 -11.49 7.95 -0.61
C THR A 172 -11.40 6.52 -0.07
N TRP A 173 -10.66 6.29 1.00
CA TRP A 173 -10.64 5.01 1.68
C TRP A 173 -12.04 4.53 2.08
N ASN A 174 -12.86 5.43 2.60
CA ASN A 174 -14.24 5.11 2.95
C ASN A 174 -15.06 4.65 1.74
N SER A 175 -14.82 5.22 0.55
CA SER A 175 -15.45 4.75 -0.68
C SER A 175 -14.98 3.35 -1.07
N LEU A 176 -13.68 3.05 -0.89
CA LEU A 176 -13.13 1.72 -1.17
C LEU A 176 -13.69 0.66 -0.21
N TYR A 177 -13.85 0.98 1.08
CA TYR A 177 -14.46 0.06 2.05
C TYR A 177 -15.91 -0.28 1.69
N LYS A 178 -16.69 0.73 1.26
CA LYS A 178 -18.07 0.52 0.81
C LYS A 178 -18.18 -0.30 -0.46
N MET A 179 -17.13 -0.37 -1.28
CA MET A 179 -17.08 -1.27 -2.44
C MET A 179 -16.87 -2.72 -2.03
N VAL A 180 -16.08 -2.96 -0.96
CA VAL A 180 -15.88 -4.32 -0.43
C VAL A 180 -17.14 -4.85 0.21
N ASP A 181 -17.78 -4.04 1.05
CA ASP A 181 -19.03 -4.37 1.71
C ASP A 181 -19.91 -3.12 1.77
N SER A 182 -21.10 -3.22 1.19
CA SER A 182 -22.11 -2.16 1.22
C SER A 182 -22.69 -1.94 2.62
N ASN A 183 -22.50 -2.89 3.54
CA ASN A 183 -22.92 -2.73 4.94
C ASN A 183 -22.11 -1.57 5.60
N PRO A 184 -22.79 -0.57 6.13
CA PRO A 184 -22.13 0.56 6.81
C PRO A 184 -21.20 0.14 7.96
N SER A 185 -21.44 -1.01 8.58
CA SER A 185 -20.62 -1.53 9.67
C SER A 185 -19.16 -1.69 9.29
N PHE A 186 -18.86 -2.18 8.08
CA PHE A 186 -17.49 -2.38 7.63
C PHE A 186 -16.70 -1.06 7.55
N SER A 187 -17.28 -0.03 6.91
CA SER A 187 -16.64 1.28 6.79
C SER A 187 -16.55 2.01 8.14
N THR A 188 -17.53 1.80 9.03
CA THR A 188 -17.51 2.35 10.40
C THR A 188 -16.40 1.70 11.22
N TYR A 189 -16.26 0.36 11.12
CA TYR A 189 -15.20 -0.38 11.80
C TYR A 189 -13.81 0.05 11.33
N ALA A 190 -13.63 0.19 10.02
CA ALA A 190 -12.39 0.71 9.44
C ALA A 190 -12.06 2.12 9.96
N SER A 191 -13.06 2.98 10.12
CA SER A 191 -12.88 4.33 10.67
C SER A 191 -12.52 4.31 12.16
N TYR A 192 -13.13 3.43 12.93
CA TYR A 192 -12.79 3.21 14.33
C TYR A 192 -11.33 2.78 14.50
N LEU A 193 -10.89 1.77 13.73
CA LEU A 193 -9.51 1.28 13.78
C LEU A 193 -8.48 2.35 13.38
N SER A 194 -8.86 3.36 12.60
CA SER A 194 -7.96 4.48 12.24
C SER A 194 -7.50 5.29 13.44
N VAL A 195 -8.29 5.32 14.52
CA VAL A 195 -7.94 6.03 15.77
C VAL A 195 -6.65 5.46 16.36
N PHE A 196 -6.47 4.15 16.29
CA PHE A 196 -5.29 3.44 16.82
C PHE A 196 -4.05 3.67 15.94
N VAL A 197 -4.22 3.63 14.61
CA VAL A 197 -3.11 3.87 13.66
C VAL A 197 -2.49 5.26 13.83
N HIS A 198 -3.32 6.26 14.12
CA HIS A 198 -2.85 7.65 14.25
C HIS A 198 -2.47 8.04 15.68
N GLY A 199 -2.50 7.10 16.64
CA GLY A 199 -2.14 7.36 18.04
C GLY A 199 -2.92 8.50 18.68
N LEU A 200 -4.21 8.64 18.32
CA LEU A 200 -5.05 9.69 18.86
C LEU A 200 -5.25 9.51 20.37
N SER A 201 -5.43 10.61 21.11
CA SER A 201 -5.46 10.63 22.58
C SER A 201 -6.45 9.62 23.20
N ILE A 202 -7.56 9.36 22.53
CA ILE A 202 -8.55 8.38 22.96
C ILE A 202 -8.00 6.94 22.97
N SER A 203 -7.17 6.56 21.98
CA SER A 203 -6.56 5.22 21.94
C SER A 203 -5.60 4.98 23.11
N ASN A 204 -4.97 6.06 23.60
CA ASN A 204 -4.09 5.99 24.78
C ASN A 204 -4.86 5.85 26.10
N CYS A 205 -6.14 6.28 26.14
CA CYS A 205 -7.00 6.12 27.30
C CYS A 205 -7.63 4.73 27.42
N ASP A 206 -7.65 3.96 26.30
CA ASP A 206 -8.21 2.59 26.30
C ASP A 206 -7.21 1.53 26.74
N LEU A 207 -5.98 1.91 27.07
CA LEU A 207 -4.93 0.99 27.54
C LEU A 207 -5.28 0.31 28.86
N ASP A 208 -6.02 1.01 29.76
CA ASP A 208 -6.39 0.48 31.06
C ASP A 208 -7.54 -0.55 31.01
N LYS A 209 -8.27 -0.63 29.90
CA LYS A 209 -9.38 -1.58 29.76
C LYS A 209 -8.97 -2.99 29.36
N SER A 210 -7.70 -3.20 29.04
CA SER A 210 -7.16 -4.52 28.67
C SER A 210 -7.01 -5.48 29.86
N GLU A 211 -7.15 -4.99 31.11
CA GLU A 211 -7.06 -5.81 32.32
C GLU A 211 -8.42 -6.38 32.78
N GLU A 212 -9.55 -5.89 32.23
CA GLU A 212 -10.90 -6.28 32.67
C GLU A 212 -11.64 -7.24 31.73
N LEU A 213 -11.00 -7.72 30.65
CA LEU A 213 -11.53 -8.71 29.70
C LEU A 213 -10.74 -10.00 29.72
#